data_86f121b08d5510c0452737954afe1d3e
#
_entry.id   86f121b08d5510c0452737954afe1d3e
#
_cell.length_a   1.000
_cell.length_b   1.000
_cell.length_c   1.000
_cell.angle_alpha   90.00
_cell.angle_beta   90.00
_cell.angle_gamma   90.00
#
_symmetry.space_group_name_H-M   'P 1'
#
loop_
_entity.id
_entity.type
_entity.pdbx_description
1 polymer ?
#
loop_
_entity_poly.entity_id
_entity_poly.type
_entity_poly.pdbx_seq_one_letter_code
_entity_poly.pdbx_strand_id
1 'polypeptide(L)'
;MIAKLIWKDIRENFINTLIFAGLILAMTIYSLVKNFKDVRSLAVLSILIVAFSFIMVLGYAIYRGFSSLKREKDRNTLEFLLSLPVDGLEIVTSKFLAFFTEVLLLSLCIALFSHIPLFYMLITKAIGKAEFISAVKTITYIAFYFFLLALFLFIVFQFYEILVLSLKTKNFFVNAILFFVYLYLLSELIAIFKKVFGFLPDQPPILHTIGGETFTIMGGTNYQGLAAGALAGVVLIVSGIILFNKKVEV
;
A
#
# COMPACT_ATOMS: atom_id res chain seq x y z
N MET A 1 -6.08 0.10 25.35
CA MET A 1 -7.34 0.01 24.58
C MET A 1 -7.08 -0.15 23.08
N ILE A 2 -6.04 0.49 22.54
CA ILE A 2 -5.59 0.41 21.11
C ILE A 2 -5.55 -1.03 20.57
N ALA A 3 -4.95 -1.99 21.29
CA ALA A 3 -4.82 -3.37 20.83
C ALA A 3 -6.19 -4.04 20.53
N LYS A 4 -7.24 -3.74 21.30
CA LYS A 4 -8.59 -4.26 21.05
C LYS A 4 -9.21 -3.65 19.79
N LEU A 5 -8.95 -2.36 19.51
CA LEU A 5 -9.41 -1.67 18.30
C LEU A 5 -8.70 -2.22 17.07
N ILE A 6 -7.37 -2.39 17.14
CA ILE A 6 -6.57 -3.01 16.06
C ILE A 6 -7.11 -4.41 15.75
N TRP A 7 -7.31 -5.24 16.77
CA TRP A 7 -7.79 -6.62 16.59
C TRP A 7 -9.19 -6.67 15.97
N LYS A 8 -10.10 -5.76 16.38
CA LYS A 8 -11.42 -5.62 15.77
C LYS A 8 -11.29 -5.34 14.27
N ASP A 9 -10.50 -4.31 13.90
CA ASP A 9 -10.35 -3.90 12.51
C ASP A 9 -9.69 -5.00 11.64
N ILE A 10 -8.67 -5.69 12.16
CA ILE A 10 -8.04 -6.84 11.49
C ILE A 10 -9.08 -7.95 11.27
N ARG A 11 -9.84 -8.31 12.30
CA ARG A 11 -10.85 -9.39 12.21
C ARG A 11 -11.94 -9.07 11.20
N GLU A 12 -12.41 -7.82 11.13
CA GLU A 12 -13.43 -7.40 10.17
C GLU A 12 -12.95 -7.49 8.72
N ASN A 13 -11.65 -7.33 8.48
CA ASN A 13 -11.09 -7.32 7.13
C ASN A 13 -10.30 -8.60 6.79
N PHE A 14 -10.19 -9.52 7.73
CA PHE A 14 -9.43 -10.76 7.56
C PHE A 14 -9.88 -11.58 6.35
N ILE A 15 -11.19 -11.69 6.13
CA ILE A 15 -11.75 -12.40 4.97
C ILE A 15 -11.31 -11.74 3.66
N ASN A 16 -11.33 -10.42 3.57
CA ASN A 16 -10.89 -9.71 2.38
C ASN A 16 -9.39 -9.95 2.12
N THR A 17 -8.56 -9.88 3.15
CA THR A 17 -7.13 -10.17 3.07
C THR A 17 -6.87 -11.60 2.60
N LEU A 18 -7.62 -12.59 3.10
CA LEU A 18 -7.54 -13.98 2.66
C LEU A 18 -7.97 -14.17 1.21
N ILE A 19 -9.03 -13.50 0.76
CA ILE A 19 -9.48 -13.55 -0.64
C ILE A 19 -8.37 -13.02 -1.56
N PHE A 20 -7.76 -11.87 -1.23
CA PHE A 20 -6.66 -11.31 -2.02
C PHE A 20 -5.45 -12.24 -2.05
N ALA A 21 -5.03 -12.79 -0.91
CA ALA A 21 -3.93 -13.74 -0.85
C ALA A 21 -4.24 -15.03 -1.66
N GLY A 22 -5.47 -15.54 -1.57
CA GLY A 22 -5.93 -16.69 -2.34
C GLY A 22 -5.95 -16.45 -3.85
N LEU A 23 -6.35 -15.27 -4.29
CA LEU A 23 -6.31 -14.88 -5.71
C LEU A 23 -4.87 -14.85 -6.24
N ILE A 24 -3.94 -14.25 -5.48
CA ILE A 24 -2.52 -14.21 -5.85
C ILE A 24 -1.95 -15.61 -5.96
N LEU A 25 -2.24 -16.49 -4.99
CA LEU A 25 -1.84 -17.88 -5.02
C LEU A 25 -2.42 -18.64 -6.22
N ALA A 26 -3.70 -18.47 -6.51
CA ALA A 26 -4.37 -19.10 -7.65
C ALA A 26 -3.75 -18.67 -8.99
N MET A 27 -3.44 -17.39 -9.15
CA MET A 27 -2.75 -16.86 -10.33
C MET A 27 -1.33 -17.45 -10.47
N THR A 28 -0.61 -17.59 -9.37
CA THR A 28 0.73 -18.21 -9.35
C THR A 28 0.68 -19.66 -9.78
N ILE A 29 -0.26 -20.45 -9.21
CA ILE A 29 -0.45 -21.87 -9.58
C ILE A 29 -0.85 -21.99 -11.04
N TYR A 30 -1.80 -21.16 -11.52
CA TYR A 30 -2.22 -21.16 -12.91
C TYR A 30 -1.05 -20.87 -13.87
N SER A 31 -0.21 -19.90 -13.54
CA SER A 31 0.98 -19.55 -14.31
C SER A 31 1.95 -20.74 -14.42
N LEU A 32 2.21 -21.41 -13.29
CA LEU A 32 3.07 -22.59 -13.27
C LEU A 32 2.52 -23.73 -14.13
N VAL A 33 1.25 -24.07 -13.96
CA VAL A 33 0.62 -25.20 -14.68
C VAL A 33 0.59 -24.96 -16.19
N LYS A 34 0.23 -23.72 -16.62
CA LYS A 34 0.11 -23.40 -18.05
C LYS A 34 1.45 -23.34 -18.76
N ASN A 35 2.50 -22.86 -18.10
CA ASN A 35 3.78 -22.54 -18.74
C ASN A 35 4.92 -23.44 -18.25
N PHE A 36 4.60 -24.61 -17.71
CA PHE A 36 5.54 -25.56 -17.14
C PHE A 36 6.70 -25.95 -18.12
N LYS A 37 6.43 -25.94 -19.43
CA LYS A 37 7.40 -26.32 -20.47
C LYS A 37 8.16 -25.15 -21.07
N ASP A 38 7.65 -23.93 -20.91
CA ASP A 38 8.24 -22.72 -21.53
C ASP A 38 8.71 -21.74 -20.44
N VAL A 39 9.99 -21.78 -20.17
CA VAL A 39 10.65 -20.97 -19.14
C VAL A 39 10.55 -19.47 -19.42
N ARG A 40 10.61 -19.07 -20.72
CA ARG A 40 10.53 -17.65 -21.10
C ARG A 40 9.14 -17.08 -20.80
N SER A 41 8.11 -17.81 -21.17
CA SER A 41 6.72 -17.46 -20.82
C SER A 41 6.47 -17.43 -19.33
N LEU A 42 7.08 -18.36 -18.56
CA LEU A 42 6.98 -18.40 -17.11
C LEU A 42 7.58 -17.16 -16.46
N ALA A 43 8.74 -16.69 -16.93
CA ALA A 43 9.39 -15.48 -16.41
C ALA A 43 8.53 -14.23 -16.66
N VAL A 44 8.02 -14.05 -17.86
CA VAL A 44 7.14 -12.91 -18.21
C VAL A 44 5.86 -12.93 -17.38
N LEU A 45 5.22 -14.09 -17.26
CA LEU A 45 3.99 -14.22 -16.46
C LEU A 45 4.24 -13.96 -14.97
N SER A 46 5.38 -14.37 -14.43
CA SER A 46 5.74 -14.06 -13.03
C SER A 46 5.81 -12.57 -12.79
N ILE A 47 6.43 -11.81 -13.69
CA ILE A 47 6.49 -10.36 -13.60
C ILE A 47 5.08 -9.75 -13.68
N LEU A 48 4.23 -10.22 -14.60
CA LEU A 48 2.86 -9.74 -14.73
C LEU A 48 2.01 -10.02 -13.48
N ILE A 49 2.17 -11.20 -12.86
CA ILE A 49 1.48 -11.55 -11.61
C ILE A 49 1.91 -10.60 -10.49
N VAL A 50 3.21 -10.34 -10.35
CA VAL A 50 3.74 -9.40 -9.37
C VAL A 50 3.15 -8.02 -9.59
N ALA A 51 3.21 -7.49 -10.82
CA ALA A 51 2.68 -6.17 -11.15
C ALA A 51 1.18 -6.06 -10.87
N PHE A 52 0.39 -7.06 -11.28
CA PHE A 52 -1.05 -7.09 -11.04
C PHE A 52 -1.39 -7.18 -9.54
N SER A 53 -0.66 -8.00 -8.79
CA SER A 53 -0.83 -8.13 -7.35
C SER A 53 -0.59 -6.80 -6.63
N PHE A 54 0.41 -6.03 -7.06
CA PHE A 54 0.66 -4.71 -6.49
C PHE A 54 -0.43 -3.70 -6.82
N ILE A 55 -0.94 -3.69 -8.06
CA ILE A 55 -2.07 -2.83 -8.44
C ILE A 55 -3.28 -3.14 -7.53
N MET A 56 -3.55 -4.42 -7.27
CA MET A 56 -4.62 -4.83 -6.35
C MET A 56 -4.39 -4.32 -4.92
N VAL A 57 -3.16 -4.40 -4.39
CA VAL A 57 -2.81 -3.89 -3.05
C VAL A 57 -2.97 -2.37 -2.98
N LEU A 58 -2.59 -1.63 -4.01
CA LEU A 58 -2.81 -0.17 -4.06
C LEU A 58 -4.31 0.16 -4.10
N GLY A 59 -5.10 -0.54 -4.91
CA GLY A 59 -6.55 -0.41 -4.92
C GLY A 59 -7.18 -0.71 -3.56
N TYR A 60 -6.69 -1.75 -2.87
CA TYR A 60 -7.10 -2.08 -1.52
C TYR A 60 -6.74 -0.98 -0.52
N ALA A 61 -5.56 -0.37 -0.63
CA ALA A 61 -5.15 0.75 0.23
C ALA A 61 -6.07 1.96 0.07
N ILE A 62 -6.41 2.32 -1.17
CA ILE A 62 -7.36 3.40 -1.47
C ILE A 62 -8.74 3.10 -0.87
N TYR A 63 -9.26 1.90 -1.13
CA TYR A 63 -10.55 1.47 -0.60
C TYR A 63 -10.59 1.50 0.93
N ARG A 64 -9.55 0.99 1.59
CA ARG A 64 -9.44 0.97 3.05
C ARG A 64 -9.32 2.37 3.64
N GLY A 65 -8.55 3.25 2.98
CA GLY A 65 -8.45 4.66 3.38
C GLY A 65 -9.80 5.34 3.40
N PHE A 66 -10.59 5.22 2.32
CA PHE A 66 -11.94 5.80 2.23
C PHE A 66 -12.96 5.13 3.15
N SER A 67 -12.85 3.83 3.42
CA SER A 67 -13.88 3.09 4.15
C SER A 67 -13.61 2.95 5.63
N SER A 68 -12.46 3.40 6.13
CA SER A 68 -12.01 3.11 7.50
C SER A 68 -12.92 3.70 8.58
N LEU A 69 -13.35 4.93 8.43
CA LEU A 69 -14.26 5.63 9.34
C LEU A 69 -15.70 5.64 8.82
N LYS A 70 -15.88 5.68 7.48
CA LYS A 70 -17.21 5.67 6.88
C LYS A 70 -18.04 4.46 7.31
N ARG A 71 -17.43 3.27 7.37
CA ARG A 71 -18.12 2.06 7.86
C ARG A 71 -18.61 2.20 9.30
N GLU A 72 -17.80 2.82 10.18
CA GLU A 72 -18.21 3.06 11.56
C GLU A 72 -19.41 4.01 11.61
N LYS A 73 -19.40 5.05 10.77
CA LYS A 73 -20.53 5.97 10.63
C LYS A 73 -21.78 5.28 10.09
N ASP A 74 -21.66 4.53 9.00
CA ASP A 74 -22.79 3.85 8.34
C ASP A 74 -23.42 2.78 9.23
N ARG A 75 -22.66 2.19 10.17
CA ARG A 75 -23.14 1.21 11.16
C ARG A 75 -23.61 1.85 12.46
N ASN A 76 -23.61 3.18 12.58
CA ASN A 76 -23.88 3.92 13.81
C ASN A 76 -22.97 3.53 14.99
N THR A 77 -21.80 2.95 14.69
CA THR A 77 -20.81 2.58 15.69
C THR A 77 -19.81 3.70 15.99
N LEU A 78 -19.80 4.75 15.16
CA LEU A 78 -18.93 5.91 15.37
C LEU A 78 -19.28 6.64 16.66
N GLU A 79 -20.57 6.87 16.94
CA GLU A 79 -21.04 7.49 18.20
C GLU A 79 -20.66 6.64 19.40
N PHE A 80 -20.76 5.32 19.29
CA PHE A 80 -20.29 4.41 20.33
C PHE A 80 -18.78 4.50 20.53
N LEU A 81 -17.99 4.56 19.46
CA LEU A 81 -16.53 4.75 19.57
C LEU A 81 -16.16 6.06 20.24
N LEU A 82 -16.89 7.14 19.95
CA LEU A 82 -16.69 8.46 20.56
C LEU A 82 -17.14 8.52 22.03
N SER A 83 -18.07 7.64 22.45
CA SER A 83 -18.48 7.54 23.86
C SER A 83 -17.50 6.74 24.73
N LEU A 84 -16.58 6.00 24.11
CA LEU A 84 -15.52 5.32 24.85
C LEU A 84 -14.48 6.34 25.32
N PRO A 85 -13.79 6.08 26.45
CA PRO A 85 -12.69 6.93 26.92
C PRO A 85 -11.44 6.69 26.07
N VAL A 86 -11.52 7.01 24.77
CA VAL A 86 -10.45 6.89 23.76
C VAL A 86 -10.28 8.21 23.06
N ASP A 87 -9.04 8.64 22.93
CA ASP A 87 -8.68 9.84 22.19
C ASP A 87 -8.70 9.57 20.66
N GLY A 88 -8.88 10.62 19.87
CA GLY A 88 -8.77 10.53 18.41
C GLY A 88 -7.43 9.98 17.94
N LEU A 89 -6.36 10.19 18.71
CA LEU A 89 -5.06 9.56 18.48
C LEU A 89 -5.17 8.03 18.52
N GLU A 90 -5.84 7.46 19.52
CA GLU A 90 -6.00 6.01 19.63
C GLU A 90 -6.84 5.43 18.49
N ILE A 91 -7.88 6.16 18.04
CA ILE A 91 -8.75 5.73 16.94
C ILE A 91 -7.98 5.78 15.61
N VAL A 92 -7.35 6.90 15.27
CA VAL A 92 -6.64 7.06 13.99
C VAL A 92 -5.45 6.12 13.91
N THR A 93 -4.65 6.01 14.97
CA THR A 93 -3.48 5.13 14.99
C THR A 93 -3.86 3.66 14.98
N SER A 94 -4.96 3.24 15.64
CA SER A 94 -5.41 1.85 15.60
C SER A 94 -5.77 1.42 14.17
N LYS A 95 -6.46 2.27 13.42
CA LYS A 95 -6.82 1.99 12.02
C LYS A 95 -5.59 1.93 11.11
N PHE A 96 -4.63 2.82 11.33
CA PHE A 96 -3.36 2.77 10.60
C PHE A 96 -2.57 1.49 10.91
N LEU A 97 -2.45 1.10 12.18
CA LEU A 97 -1.73 -0.12 12.58
C LEU A 97 -2.42 -1.40 12.09
N ALA A 98 -3.76 -1.43 12.09
CA ALA A 98 -4.51 -2.54 11.52
C ALA A 98 -4.22 -2.68 10.02
N PHE A 99 -4.31 -1.58 9.28
CA PHE A 99 -4.00 -1.56 7.84
C PHE A 99 -2.53 -1.92 7.57
N PHE A 100 -1.59 -1.39 8.35
CA PHE A 100 -0.16 -1.73 8.27
C PHE A 100 0.03 -3.25 8.35
N THR A 101 -0.63 -3.91 9.30
CA THR A 101 -0.54 -5.37 9.48
C THR A 101 -1.13 -6.12 8.29
N GLU A 102 -2.28 -5.69 7.77
CA GLU A 102 -2.93 -6.28 6.60
C GLU A 102 -2.04 -6.20 5.35
N VAL A 103 -1.48 -5.02 5.07
CA VAL A 103 -0.61 -4.80 3.88
C VAL A 103 0.72 -5.49 4.04
N LEU A 104 1.27 -5.57 5.27
CA LEU A 104 2.48 -6.33 5.53
C LEU A 104 2.28 -7.81 5.19
N LEU A 105 1.17 -8.40 5.66
CA LEU A 105 0.83 -9.79 5.34
C LEU A 105 0.64 -10.01 3.84
N LEU A 106 -0.09 -9.12 3.15
CA LEU A 106 -0.27 -9.22 1.69
C LEU A 106 1.06 -9.09 0.94
N SER A 107 1.91 -8.15 1.33
CA SER A 107 3.24 -7.97 0.71
C SER A 107 4.14 -9.18 0.92
N LEU A 108 4.09 -9.81 2.10
CA LEU A 108 4.80 -11.06 2.37
C LEU A 108 4.24 -12.21 1.52
N CYS A 109 2.92 -12.33 1.36
CA CYS A 109 2.31 -13.32 0.48
C CYS A 109 2.73 -13.12 -0.98
N ILE A 110 2.73 -11.88 -1.48
CA ILE A 110 3.20 -11.55 -2.84
C ILE A 110 4.66 -11.97 -3.00
N ALA A 111 5.52 -11.57 -2.06
CA ALA A 111 6.93 -11.92 -2.09
C ALA A 111 7.12 -13.44 -2.12
N LEU A 112 6.48 -14.19 -1.22
CA LEU A 112 6.59 -15.65 -1.15
C LEU A 112 6.09 -16.32 -2.44
N PHE A 113 4.90 -15.97 -2.89
CA PHE A 113 4.30 -16.64 -4.06
C PHE A 113 5.03 -16.29 -5.36
N SER A 114 5.55 -15.08 -5.51
CA SER A 114 6.35 -14.69 -6.68
C SER A 114 7.70 -15.41 -6.77
N HIS A 115 8.24 -15.90 -5.64
CA HIS A 115 9.47 -16.68 -5.64
C HIS A 115 9.27 -18.15 -6.07
N ILE A 116 8.05 -18.68 -6.02
CA ILE A 116 7.78 -20.08 -6.40
C ILE A 116 8.19 -20.37 -7.86
N PRO A 117 7.77 -19.56 -8.86
CA PRO A 117 8.23 -19.76 -10.24
C PRO A 117 9.74 -19.64 -10.40
N LEU A 118 10.39 -18.71 -9.68
CA LEU A 118 11.84 -18.54 -9.72
C LEU A 118 12.59 -19.77 -9.18
N PHE A 119 12.10 -20.35 -8.07
CA PHE A 119 12.65 -21.60 -7.53
C PHE A 119 12.50 -22.74 -8.53
N TYR A 120 11.35 -22.85 -9.20
CA TYR A 120 11.16 -23.83 -10.25
C TYR A 120 12.17 -23.67 -11.37
N MET A 121 12.39 -22.44 -11.86
CA MET A 121 13.36 -22.14 -12.90
C MET A 121 14.81 -22.46 -12.48
N LEU A 122 15.15 -22.25 -11.20
CA LEU A 122 16.46 -22.61 -10.65
C LEU A 122 16.64 -24.14 -10.60
N ILE A 123 15.64 -24.89 -10.14
CA ILE A 123 15.69 -26.37 -10.04
C ILE A 123 15.83 -27.00 -11.43
N THR A 124 15.12 -26.47 -12.42
CA THR A 124 15.19 -26.95 -13.81
C THR A 124 16.45 -26.47 -14.54
N LYS A 125 17.35 -25.74 -13.87
CA LYS A 125 18.56 -25.13 -14.42
C LYS A 125 18.28 -24.16 -15.59
N ALA A 126 17.07 -23.64 -15.66
CA ALA A 126 16.67 -22.67 -16.66
C ALA A 126 17.28 -21.28 -16.42
N ILE A 127 17.61 -20.97 -15.16
CA ILE A 127 18.36 -19.77 -14.75
C ILE A 127 19.54 -20.16 -13.89
N GLY A 128 20.60 -19.36 -13.95
CA GLY A 128 21.78 -19.51 -13.10
C GLY A 128 21.54 -18.99 -11.66
N LYS A 129 22.39 -19.40 -10.72
CA LYS A 129 22.31 -18.93 -9.33
C LYS A 129 22.43 -17.40 -9.21
N ALA A 130 23.27 -16.77 -10.02
CA ALA A 130 23.45 -15.31 -10.02
C ALA A 130 22.20 -14.57 -10.49
N GLU A 131 21.55 -15.07 -11.55
CA GLU A 131 20.29 -14.52 -12.07
C GLU A 131 19.15 -14.70 -11.07
N PHE A 132 19.07 -15.87 -10.43
CA PHE A 132 18.11 -16.12 -9.35
C PHE A 132 18.24 -15.12 -8.20
N ILE A 133 19.47 -14.92 -7.68
CA ILE A 133 19.73 -13.97 -6.59
C ILE A 133 19.37 -12.55 -7.01
N SER A 134 19.70 -12.16 -8.24
CA SER A 134 19.33 -10.84 -8.79
C SER A 134 17.82 -10.66 -8.88
N ALA A 135 17.09 -11.67 -9.37
CA ALA A 135 15.63 -11.62 -9.46
C ALA A 135 14.96 -11.53 -8.09
N VAL A 136 15.43 -12.32 -7.10
CA VAL A 136 14.93 -12.26 -5.72
C VAL A 136 15.13 -10.88 -5.12
N LYS A 137 16.32 -10.28 -5.25
CA LYS A 137 16.59 -8.93 -4.76
C LYS A 137 15.67 -7.91 -5.41
N THR A 138 15.48 -7.98 -6.72
CA THR A 138 14.62 -7.06 -7.47
C THR A 138 13.17 -7.15 -7.03
N ILE A 139 12.61 -8.36 -6.92
CA ILE A 139 11.22 -8.55 -6.47
C ILE A 139 11.03 -8.05 -5.04
N THR A 140 11.96 -8.37 -4.14
CA THR A 140 11.89 -7.92 -2.74
C THR A 140 11.92 -6.39 -2.64
N TYR A 141 12.79 -5.75 -3.44
CA TYR A 141 12.88 -4.30 -3.50
C TYR A 141 11.58 -3.66 -4.02
N ILE A 142 11.02 -4.20 -5.11
CA ILE A 142 9.74 -3.75 -5.66
C ILE A 142 8.62 -3.93 -4.63
N ALA A 143 8.56 -5.09 -3.95
CA ALA A 143 7.57 -5.35 -2.91
C ALA A 143 7.64 -4.32 -1.77
N PHE A 144 8.84 -3.99 -1.33
CA PHE A 144 9.05 -2.99 -0.28
C PHE A 144 8.60 -1.59 -0.73
N TYR A 145 8.92 -1.19 -1.96
CA TYR A 145 8.50 0.10 -2.50
C TYR A 145 6.98 0.23 -2.57
N PHE A 146 6.30 -0.79 -3.10
CA PHE A 146 4.84 -0.80 -3.17
C PHE A 146 4.18 -0.88 -1.79
N PHE A 147 4.80 -1.57 -0.84
CA PHE A 147 4.36 -1.56 0.55
C PHE A 147 4.34 -0.14 1.12
N LEU A 148 5.43 0.62 0.95
CA LEU A 148 5.49 2.01 1.39
C LEU A 148 4.46 2.90 0.68
N LEU A 149 4.29 2.71 -0.63
CA LEU A 149 3.30 3.44 -1.42
C LEU A 149 1.87 3.14 -0.96
N ALA A 150 1.55 1.88 -0.65
CA ALA A 150 0.24 1.50 -0.14
C ALA A 150 -0.06 2.15 1.22
N LEU A 151 0.94 2.19 2.13
CA LEU A 151 0.79 2.88 3.42
C LEU A 151 0.56 4.38 3.22
N PHE A 152 1.30 5.00 2.32
CA PHE A 152 1.12 6.42 2.01
C PHE A 152 -0.28 6.70 1.44
N LEU A 153 -0.74 5.91 0.47
CA LEU A 153 -2.08 6.06 -0.09
C LEU A 153 -3.16 5.89 0.98
N PHE A 154 -3.04 4.90 1.86
CA PHE A 154 -4.00 4.73 2.95
C PHE A 154 -4.08 6.00 3.83
N ILE A 155 -2.95 6.57 4.24
CA ILE A 155 -2.89 7.79 5.05
C ILE A 155 -3.56 8.96 4.32
N VAL A 156 -3.27 9.13 3.02
CA VAL A 156 -3.85 10.18 2.17
C VAL A 156 -5.38 10.08 2.15
N PHE A 157 -5.92 8.90 1.90
CA PHE A 157 -7.36 8.73 1.78
C PHE A 157 -8.06 8.70 3.14
N GLN A 158 -7.41 8.20 4.19
CA GLN A 158 -7.93 8.28 5.57
C GLN A 158 -8.03 9.73 6.04
N PHE A 159 -7.00 10.55 5.79
CA PHE A 159 -7.06 11.96 6.13
C PHE A 159 -8.18 12.70 5.39
N TYR A 160 -8.34 12.43 4.08
CA TYR A 160 -9.45 13.00 3.32
C TYR A 160 -10.80 12.63 3.93
N GLU A 161 -10.99 11.40 4.36
CA GLU A 161 -12.23 10.97 5.01
C GLU A 161 -12.49 11.72 6.33
N ILE A 162 -11.44 11.89 7.17
CA ILE A 162 -11.53 12.70 8.38
C ILE A 162 -11.94 14.14 8.05
N LEU A 163 -11.38 14.71 7.00
CA LEU A 163 -11.69 16.07 6.55
C LEU A 163 -13.15 16.20 6.10
N VAL A 164 -13.68 15.26 5.33
CA VAL A 164 -15.09 15.22 4.92
C VAL A 164 -16.02 15.08 6.14
N LEU A 165 -15.67 14.21 7.08
CA LEU A 165 -16.43 14.04 8.33
C LEU A 165 -16.44 15.31 9.18
N SER A 166 -15.29 15.98 9.30
CA SER A 166 -15.14 17.22 10.08
C SER A 166 -15.93 18.39 9.51
N LEU A 167 -16.07 18.45 8.18
CA LEU A 167 -16.83 19.50 7.50
C LEU A 167 -18.32 19.19 7.41
N LYS A 168 -18.75 17.98 7.82
CA LYS A 168 -20.15 17.50 7.79
C LYS A 168 -20.79 17.64 6.40
N THR A 169 -20.00 17.59 5.33
CA THR A 169 -20.50 17.75 3.95
C THR A 169 -21.24 16.49 3.47
N LYS A 170 -22.46 16.67 2.98
CA LYS A 170 -23.28 15.58 2.39
C LYS A 170 -23.38 15.68 0.87
N ASN A 171 -23.00 16.82 0.29
CA ASN A 171 -23.10 17.05 -1.14
C ASN A 171 -21.93 16.43 -1.90
N PHE A 172 -22.24 15.56 -2.85
CA PHE A 172 -21.26 14.87 -3.68
C PHE A 172 -20.32 15.84 -4.44
N PHE A 173 -20.88 16.90 -5.05
CA PHE A 173 -20.08 17.87 -5.80
C PHE A 173 -19.11 18.65 -4.91
N VAL A 174 -19.56 19.04 -3.71
CA VAL A 174 -18.69 19.71 -2.73
C VAL A 174 -17.55 18.79 -2.32
N ASN A 175 -17.84 17.52 -2.06
CA ASN A 175 -16.83 16.53 -1.72
C ASN A 175 -15.86 16.29 -2.87
N ALA A 176 -16.33 16.25 -4.13
CA ALA A 176 -15.44 16.11 -5.28
C ALA A 176 -14.49 17.31 -5.42
N ILE A 177 -15.00 18.54 -5.31
CA ILE A 177 -14.16 19.75 -5.35
C ILE A 177 -13.15 19.73 -4.20
N LEU A 178 -13.60 19.41 -2.99
CA LEU A 178 -12.73 19.29 -1.81
C LEU A 178 -11.60 18.28 -2.03
N PHE A 179 -11.89 17.16 -2.68
CA PHE A 179 -10.90 16.13 -3.01
C PHE A 179 -9.81 16.67 -3.95
N PHE A 180 -10.19 17.35 -5.02
CA PHE A 180 -9.20 17.93 -5.94
C PHE A 180 -8.37 19.04 -5.29
N VAL A 181 -8.99 19.92 -4.52
CA VAL A 181 -8.27 20.96 -3.75
C VAL A 181 -7.29 20.30 -2.76
N TYR A 182 -7.73 19.26 -2.05
CA TYR A 182 -6.89 18.52 -1.14
C TYR A 182 -5.68 17.88 -1.85
N LEU A 183 -5.89 17.20 -2.99
CA LEU A 183 -4.80 16.61 -3.77
C LEU A 183 -3.82 17.66 -4.28
N TYR A 184 -4.31 18.83 -4.70
CA TYR A 184 -3.46 19.93 -5.10
C TYR A 184 -2.58 20.41 -3.93
N LEU A 185 -3.18 20.68 -2.76
CA LEU A 185 -2.43 21.12 -1.58
C LEU A 185 -1.42 20.04 -1.11
N LEU A 186 -1.77 18.78 -1.20
CA LEU A 186 -0.87 17.66 -0.90
C LEU A 186 0.31 17.63 -1.87
N SER A 187 0.09 17.85 -3.16
CA SER A 187 1.16 17.89 -4.16
C SER A 187 2.15 19.03 -3.89
N GLU A 188 1.65 20.22 -3.53
CA GLU A 188 2.49 21.36 -3.14
C GLU A 188 3.31 21.07 -1.86
N LEU A 189 2.67 20.45 -0.86
CA LEU A 189 3.34 20.04 0.37
C LEU A 189 4.49 19.07 0.09
N ILE A 190 4.26 18.06 -0.73
CA ILE A 190 5.29 17.10 -1.14
C ILE A 190 6.41 17.80 -1.92
N ALA A 191 6.08 18.75 -2.81
CA ALA A 191 7.06 19.51 -3.57
C ALA A 191 7.96 20.36 -2.66
N ILE A 192 7.41 20.97 -1.62
CA ILE A 192 8.17 21.72 -0.61
C ILE A 192 9.12 20.78 0.13
N PHE A 193 8.62 19.63 0.62
CA PHE A 193 9.46 18.66 1.34
C PHE A 193 10.53 18.06 0.43
N LYS A 194 10.22 17.82 -0.85
CA LYS A 194 11.22 17.35 -1.81
C LYS A 194 12.39 18.34 -1.96
N LYS A 195 12.13 19.65 -1.92
CA LYS A 195 13.20 20.65 -1.92
C LYS A 195 14.05 20.59 -0.64
N VAL A 196 13.43 20.36 0.52
CA VAL A 196 14.16 20.19 1.79
C VAL A 196 15.09 18.98 1.75
N PHE A 197 14.66 17.88 1.13
CA PHE A 197 15.45 16.66 0.97
C PHE A 197 16.32 16.62 -0.30
N GLY A 198 16.52 17.76 -0.97
CA GLY A 198 17.30 17.88 -2.19
C GLY A 198 18.77 17.40 -2.10
N PHE A 199 19.28 17.22 -0.88
CA PHE A 199 20.61 16.67 -0.62
C PHE A 199 20.70 15.15 -0.74
N LEU A 200 19.55 14.43 -0.77
CA LEU A 200 19.55 12.97 -0.92
C LEU A 200 19.83 12.58 -2.37
N PRO A 201 20.72 11.60 -2.59
CA PRO A 201 21.05 11.15 -3.93
C PRO A 201 19.87 10.43 -4.60
N ASP A 202 19.76 10.60 -5.91
CA ASP A 202 18.92 9.72 -6.73
C ASP A 202 19.66 8.42 -7.02
N GLN A 203 18.98 7.27 -6.88
CA GLN A 203 19.55 6.00 -7.28
C GLN A 203 19.41 5.77 -8.79
N PRO A 204 20.42 5.12 -9.42
CA PRO A 204 20.31 4.73 -10.81
C PRO A 204 19.14 3.74 -11.02
N PRO A 205 18.62 3.66 -12.26
CA PRO A 205 17.56 2.72 -12.60
C PRO A 205 17.98 1.28 -12.29
N ILE A 206 17.03 0.46 -11.83
CA ILE A 206 17.26 -0.97 -11.62
C ILE A 206 17.20 -1.65 -12.98
N LEU A 207 18.37 -2.08 -13.46
CA LEU A 207 18.53 -2.83 -14.68
C LEU A 207 18.54 -4.32 -14.35
N HIS A 208 17.76 -5.10 -15.08
CA HIS A 208 17.77 -6.56 -14.95
C HIS A 208 18.11 -7.18 -16.30
N THR A 209 19.11 -8.06 -16.32
CA THR A 209 19.55 -8.76 -17.52
C THR A 209 19.01 -10.18 -17.49
N ILE A 210 18.16 -10.55 -18.46
CA ILE A 210 17.65 -11.90 -18.65
C ILE A 210 17.99 -12.33 -20.05
N GLY A 211 18.69 -13.45 -20.21
CA GLY A 211 19.03 -14.01 -21.52
C GLY A 211 19.88 -13.10 -22.40
N GLY A 212 20.70 -12.22 -21.82
CA GLY A 212 21.56 -11.26 -22.54
C GLY A 212 20.87 -9.94 -22.91
N GLU A 213 19.57 -9.79 -22.69
CA GLU A 213 18.85 -8.53 -22.87
C GLU A 213 18.69 -7.80 -21.53
N THR A 214 18.96 -6.49 -21.54
CA THR A 214 18.86 -5.65 -20.33
C THR A 214 17.53 -4.92 -20.34
N PHE A 215 16.70 -5.17 -19.34
CA PHE A 215 15.41 -4.51 -19.15
C PHE A 215 15.50 -3.53 -17.98
N THR A 216 14.99 -2.30 -18.18
CA THR A 216 14.78 -1.35 -17.10
C THR A 216 13.45 -1.70 -16.41
N ILE A 217 13.52 -2.31 -15.22
CA ILE A 217 12.30 -2.71 -14.47
C ILE A 217 11.73 -1.53 -13.71
N MET A 218 12.57 -0.64 -13.21
CA MET A 218 12.18 0.56 -12.50
C MET A 218 13.12 1.72 -12.83
N GLY A 219 12.58 2.90 -13.10
CA GLY A 219 13.35 4.14 -13.05
C GLY A 219 14.00 4.31 -11.68
N GLY A 220 15.12 5.03 -11.60
CA GLY A 220 15.87 5.20 -10.35
C GLY A 220 14.98 5.57 -9.16
N THR A 221 15.33 5.06 -7.99
CA THR A 221 14.56 5.36 -6.77
C THR A 221 14.83 6.80 -6.36
N ASN A 222 13.79 7.59 -6.34
CA ASN A 222 13.86 8.97 -5.87
C ASN A 222 13.75 8.99 -4.33
N TYR A 223 14.88 8.90 -3.62
CA TYR A 223 14.88 8.97 -2.15
C TYR A 223 14.33 10.28 -1.63
N GLN A 224 14.51 11.38 -2.37
CA GLN A 224 13.93 12.68 -2.03
C GLN A 224 12.40 12.58 -2.00
N GLY A 225 11.80 11.93 -3.01
CA GLY A 225 10.36 11.70 -3.07
C GLY A 225 9.84 10.79 -1.97
N LEU A 226 10.58 9.72 -1.63
CA LEU A 226 10.22 8.83 -0.53
C LEU A 226 10.26 9.54 0.83
N ALA A 227 11.33 10.29 1.11
CA ALA A 227 11.48 11.06 2.35
C ALA A 227 10.40 12.16 2.45
N ALA A 228 10.14 12.88 1.35
CA ALA A 228 9.10 13.88 1.29
C ALA A 228 7.70 13.28 1.52
N GLY A 229 7.41 12.14 0.90
CA GLY A 229 6.16 11.41 1.08
C GLY A 229 5.99 10.91 2.52
N ALA A 230 7.04 10.37 3.14
CA ALA A 230 7.01 9.93 4.53
C ALA A 230 6.72 11.10 5.48
N LEU A 231 7.40 12.24 5.30
CA LEU A 231 7.16 13.43 6.12
C LEU A 231 5.75 13.99 5.90
N ALA A 232 5.28 14.06 4.65
CA ALA A 232 3.91 14.44 4.34
C ALA A 232 2.89 13.51 5.02
N GLY A 233 3.15 12.20 5.01
CA GLY A 233 2.33 11.21 5.72
C GLY A 233 2.25 11.48 7.23
N VAL A 234 3.37 11.78 7.88
CA VAL A 234 3.39 12.15 9.31
C VAL A 234 2.56 13.42 9.56
N VAL A 235 2.72 14.44 8.72
CA VAL A 235 1.93 15.70 8.83
C VAL A 235 0.44 15.41 8.68
N LEU A 236 0.04 14.55 7.74
CA LEU A 236 -1.36 14.17 7.55
C LEU A 236 -1.92 13.41 8.76
N ILE A 237 -1.17 12.46 9.33
CA ILE A 237 -1.59 11.73 10.55
C ILE A 237 -1.81 12.70 11.70
N VAL A 238 -0.84 13.56 11.99
CA VAL A 238 -0.94 14.54 13.09
C VAL A 238 -2.10 15.51 12.87
N SER A 239 -2.24 16.04 11.66
CA SER A 239 -3.34 16.95 11.30
C SER A 239 -4.70 16.23 11.39
N GLY A 240 -4.76 14.97 10.98
CA GLY A 240 -5.96 14.12 11.10
C GLY A 240 -6.39 13.92 12.55
N ILE A 241 -5.45 13.65 13.45
CA ILE A 241 -5.71 13.51 14.89
C ILE A 241 -6.27 14.82 15.46
N ILE A 242 -5.65 15.96 15.13
CA ILE A 242 -6.10 17.28 15.60
C ILE A 242 -7.51 17.60 15.10
N LEU A 243 -7.78 17.33 13.81
CA LEU A 243 -9.11 17.55 13.22
C LEU A 243 -10.15 16.64 13.84
N PHE A 244 -9.81 15.36 14.06
CA PHE A 244 -10.70 14.40 14.65
C PHE A 244 -11.11 14.82 16.06
N ASN A 245 -10.16 15.20 16.92
CA ASN A 245 -10.44 15.64 18.28
C ASN A 245 -11.26 16.95 18.34
N LYS A 246 -11.02 17.91 17.43
CA LYS A 246 -11.70 19.22 17.49
C LYS A 246 -13.09 19.27 16.83
N LYS A 247 -13.35 18.44 15.84
CA LYS A 247 -14.50 18.61 14.95
C LYS A 247 -15.42 17.40 14.87
N VAL A 248 -14.90 16.21 15.18
CA VAL A 248 -15.71 14.97 15.17
C VAL A 248 -16.32 14.71 16.53
N GLU A 249 -15.76 15.30 17.59
CA GLU A 249 -16.45 15.39 18.89
C GLU A 249 -17.72 16.23 18.72
N VAL A 250 -18.83 15.58 18.91
CA VAL A 250 -20.19 16.16 18.84
C VAL A 250 -20.55 16.80 20.17
#